data_8f456946763b54922d7ae60f27c01e8f
#
_entry.id   8f456946763b54922d7ae60f27c01e8f
#
_cell.length_a   1.000
_cell.length_b   1.000
_cell.length_c   1.000
_cell.angle_alpha   90.00
_cell.angle_beta   90.00
_cell.angle_gamma   90.00
#
_symmetry.space_group_name_H-M   'P 1'
#
loop_
_entity.id
_entity.type
_entity.pdbx_description
1 polymer ?
#
loop_
_entity_poly.entity_id
_entity_poly.type
_entity_poly.pdbx_seq_one_letter_code
_entity_poly.pdbx_strand_id
1 'polypeptide(L)'
;YYSYRHGHTPDFTGRERFQGEIIHPQQWPEDLDYADKRVVVIGSGATAMTLVPALAETAAHVTMLQRSPTYVAAGPDVDVIANTLRKVLPDSVAYDVTRWKNTKLQQFMYKRMRANPDKAKSYLVGRVRKALGPDYDVDTHFTPTYAPWDQRLCLVPNGDLFDAINAGTASVVTDRIVTFDETGIELESGDHLDADIIVTATGLEMVTLGEVDFVVDGEPVDFAQTWSYKGFAYSDVPNLASTFGYVNASWTLRADLIATYTCRLLNHMTETHTEICTPRLRPSDASMVARPMLDHLTSGYVQRAADRFPKQGDREPWINPQDYGKDRKMFRKEPVDDGVMQFTAVRSDVPGAGQVDERGRQIAV
;
A
#
# COMPACT_ATOMS: atom_id res chain seq x y z
N TYR A 1 -8.26 -0.33 2.71
CA TYR A 1 -7.08 0.02 3.50
C TYR A 1 -6.85 1.52 3.57
N TYR A 2 -7.52 2.28 2.74
CA TYR A 2 -7.47 3.74 2.73
C TYR A 2 -8.88 4.27 2.80
N SER A 3 -9.08 5.38 3.51
CA SER A 3 -10.36 6.07 3.53
C SER A 3 -10.73 6.52 2.12
N TYR A 4 -12.00 6.30 1.74
CA TYR A 4 -12.56 6.85 0.49
C TYR A 4 -13.18 8.24 0.71
N ARG A 5 -13.35 8.66 1.96
CA ARG A 5 -13.99 9.93 2.30
C ARG A 5 -13.04 11.10 2.11
N HIS A 6 -11.78 10.92 2.51
CA HIS A 6 -10.75 11.96 2.42
C HIS A 6 -9.35 11.34 2.45
N GLY A 7 -8.41 12.05 1.85
CA GLY A 7 -6.99 11.78 2.00
C GLY A 7 -6.37 12.60 3.12
N HIS A 8 -5.09 12.40 3.35
CA HIS A 8 -4.33 13.18 4.31
C HIS A 8 -3.88 14.50 3.70
N THR A 9 -4.44 15.59 4.17
CA THR A 9 -3.98 16.93 3.85
C THR A 9 -3.48 17.58 5.14
N PRO A 10 -2.19 17.95 5.23
CA PRO A 10 -1.71 18.75 6.34
C PRO A 10 -2.44 20.08 6.43
N ASP A 11 -2.45 20.67 7.61
CA ASP A 11 -2.92 22.04 7.81
C ASP A 11 -1.85 23.00 7.27
N PHE A 12 -2.12 23.61 6.11
CA PHE A 12 -1.26 24.57 5.47
C PHE A 12 -1.69 25.98 5.85
N THR A 13 -0.79 26.73 6.48
CA THR A 13 -1.03 28.12 6.82
C THR A 13 -1.38 28.95 5.57
N GLY A 14 -2.41 29.77 5.65
CA GLY A 14 -2.82 30.66 4.55
C GLY A 14 -3.55 29.98 3.39
N ARG A 15 -3.91 28.68 3.53
CA ARG A 15 -4.59 27.92 2.47
C ARG A 15 -5.85 28.62 1.94
N GLU A 16 -6.59 29.26 2.82
CA GLU A 16 -7.82 30.00 2.53
C GLU A 16 -7.60 31.29 1.72
N ARG A 17 -6.37 31.75 1.62
CA ARG A 17 -5.99 32.95 0.86
C ARG A 17 -5.77 32.67 -0.62
N PHE A 18 -5.42 31.44 -0.95
CA PHE A 18 -5.13 31.07 -2.33
C PHE A 18 -6.38 31.22 -3.21
N GLN A 19 -6.25 31.93 -4.32
CA GLN A 19 -7.36 32.25 -5.21
C GLN A 19 -7.59 31.23 -6.32
N GLY A 20 -6.65 30.31 -6.53
CA GLY A 20 -6.79 29.19 -7.46
C GLY A 20 -7.47 27.97 -6.84
N GLU A 21 -7.43 26.86 -7.53
CA GLU A 21 -8.02 25.61 -7.07
C GLU A 21 -7.03 24.78 -6.26
N ILE A 22 -7.50 24.24 -5.10
CA ILE A 22 -6.74 23.29 -4.29
C ILE A 22 -7.45 21.94 -4.31
N ILE A 23 -6.79 20.92 -4.86
CA ILE A 23 -7.39 19.62 -5.14
C ILE A 23 -6.63 18.51 -4.41
N HIS A 24 -7.37 17.56 -3.84
CA HIS A 24 -6.78 16.28 -3.41
C HIS A 24 -7.02 15.22 -4.49
N PRO A 25 -6.02 14.41 -4.88
CA PRO A 25 -6.14 13.45 -5.99
C PRO A 25 -7.25 12.41 -5.86
N GLN A 26 -7.70 12.08 -4.64
CA GLN A 26 -8.84 11.19 -4.43
C GLN A 26 -10.20 11.84 -4.77
N GLN A 27 -10.24 13.15 -4.89
CA GLN A 27 -11.45 13.94 -5.16
C GLN A 27 -11.20 14.82 -6.39
N TRP A 28 -10.65 14.21 -7.43
CA TRP A 28 -10.34 14.89 -8.69
C TRP A 28 -11.63 15.32 -9.39
N PRO A 29 -11.83 16.64 -9.68
CA PRO A 29 -12.98 17.08 -10.45
C PRO A 29 -12.90 16.56 -11.90
N GLU A 30 -13.98 16.01 -12.40
CA GLU A 30 -14.02 15.43 -13.77
C GLU A 30 -13.84 16.50 -14.85
N ASP A 31 -14.26 17.74 -14.57
CA ASP A 31 -14.25 18.90 -15.46
C ASP A 31 -13.10 19.87 -15.22
N LEU A 32 -12.09 19.47 -14.42
CA LEU A 32 -10.95 20.32 -14.15
C LEU A 32 -10.17 20.65 -15.41
N ASP A 33 -10.15 21.94 -15.77
CA ASP A 33 -9.32 22.46 -16.85
C ASP A 33 -7.94 22.90 -16.32
N TYR A 34 -6.93 22.10 -16.60
CA TYR A 34 -5.53 22.39 -16.28
C TYR A 34 -4.66 22.68 -17.51
N ALA A 35 -5.26 22.76 -18.70
CA ALA A 35 -4.54 23.12 -19.90
C ALA A 35 -3.97 24.55 -19.77
N ASP A 36 -2.72 24.71 -20.18
CA ASP A 36 -1.97 25.98 -20.10
C ASP A 36 -1.90 26.60 -18.68
N LYS A 37 -2.11 25.82 -17.61
CA LYS A 37 -2.03 26.26 -16.21
C LYS A 37 -0.69 25.89 -15.59
N ARG A 38 -0.27 26.70 -14.61
CA ARG A 38 0.85 26.37 -13.71
C ARG A 38 0.31 25.50 -12.57
N VAL A 39 0.75 24.25 -12.49
CA VAL A 39 0.28 23.29 -11.51
C VAL A 39 1.39 22.99 -10.51
N VAL A 40 1.12 23.15 -9.22
CA VAL A 40 2.03 22.72 -8.16
C VAL A 40 1.49 21.44 -7.52
N VAL A 41 2.24 20.34 -7.61
CA VAL A 41 1.90 19.05 -7.00
C VAL A 41 2.71 18.88 -5.72
N ILE A 42 2.06 18.95 -4.56
CA ILE A 42 2.70 18.83 -3.25
C ILE A 42 2.83 17.35 -2.87
N GLY A 43 4.04 16.85 -2.83
CA GLY A 43 4.37 15.47 -2.46
C GLY A 43 5.37 14.80 -3.40
N SER A 44 5.96 13.71 -2.97
CA SER A 44 6.92 12.90 -3.74
C SER A 44 6.59 11.40 -3.69
N GLY A 45 5.36 11.05 -3.31
CA GLY A 45 4.88 9.66 -3.29
C GLY A 45 4.44 9.16 -4.67
N ALA A 46 3.93 7.92 -4.72
CA ALA A 46 3.49 7.30 -5.97
C ALA A 46 2.47 8.15 -6.75
N THR A 47 1.57 8.85 -6.05
CA THR A 47 0.56 9.73 -6.66
C THR A 47 1.22 10.90 -7.40
N ALA A 48 2.16 11.60 -6.76
CA ALA A 48 2.87 12.71 -7.38
C ALA A 48 3.70 12.23 -8.57
N MET A 49 4.42 11.10 -8.42
CA MET A 49 5.23 10.51 -9.49
C MET A 49 4.42 10.12 -10.74
N THR A 50 3.14 9.81 -10.57
CA THR A 50 2.22 9.50 -11.68
C THR A 50 1.56 10.76 -12.25
N LEU A 51 1.15 11.69 -11.38
CA LEU A 51 0.42 12.89 -11.81
C LEU A 51 1.33 13.88 -12.56
N VAL A 52 2.56 14.09 -12.08
CA VAL A 52 3.46 15.09 -12.66
C VAL A 52 3.68 14.89 -14.15
N PRO A 53 4.13 13.72 -14.64
CA PRO A 53 4.29 13.52 -16.08
C PRO A 53 2.97 13.60 -16.85
N ALA A 54 1.87 13.07 -16.30
CA ALA A 54 0.57 13.11 -16.97
C ALA A 54 0.03 14.54 -17.12
N LEU A 55 0.15 15.36 -16.09
CA LEU A 55 -0.25 16.78 -16.15
C LEU A 55 0.65 17.59 -17.08
N ALA A 56 1.94 17.27 -17.12
CA ALA A 56 2.92 17.97 -17.95
C ALA A 56 2.71 17.79 -19.46
N GLU A 57 1.80 16.89 -19.89
CA GLU A 57 1.43 16.75 -21.29
C GLU A 57 0.64 17.96 -21.82
N THR A 58 -0.12 18.65 -20.95
CA THR A 58 -1.06 19.73 -21.38
C THR A 58 -0.98 20.99 -20.52
N ALA A 59 -0.51 20.91 -19.28
CA ALA A 59 -0.28 22.06 -18.43
C ALA A 59 0.84 22.96 -18.99
N ALA A 60 0.81 24.25 -18.67
CA ALA A 60 1.90 25.16 -19.03
C ALA A 60 3.22 24.75 -18.36
N HIS A 61 3.16 24.39 -17.09
CA HIS A 61 4.28 23.83 -16.32
C HIS A 61 3.78 23.12 -15.07
N VAL A 62 4.44 22.03 -14.69
CA VAL A 62 4.14 21.28 -13.46
C VAL A 62 5.35 21.31 -12.51
N THR A 63 5.16 21.86 -11.32
CA THR A 63 6.19 21.83 -10.27
C THR A 63 5.86 20.76 -9.24
N MET A 64 6.72 19.74 -9.09
CA MET A 64 6.66 18.81 -7.99
C MET A 64 7.34 19.40 -6.75
N LEU A 65 6.56 19.82 -5.77
CA LEU A 65 7.07 20.36 -4.50
C LEU A 65 7.15 19.24 -3.46
N GLN A 66 8.34 18.95 -2.96
CA GLN A 66 8.57 17.93 -1.95
C GLN A 66 9.36 18.46 -0.76
N ARG A 67 9.04 17.98 0.42
CA ARG A 67 9.81 18.30 1.64
C ARG A 67 11.12 17.52 1.72
N SER A 68 11.14 16.32 1.17
CA SER A 68 12.29 15.42 1.16
C SER A 68 12.20 14.46 -0.03
N PRO A 69 13.35 14.08 -0.62
CA PRO A 69 13.39 13.16 -1.75
C PRO A 69 12.85 11.77 -1.44
N THR A 70 12.36 11.11 -2.47
CA THR A 70 11.95 9.69 -2.47
C THR A 70 12.81 8.92 -3.48
N TYR A 71 13.10 7.63 -3.20
CA TYR A 71 13.75 6.79 -4.20
C TYR A 71 12.85 6.54 -5.40
N VAL A 72 13.40 6.79 -6.58
CA VAL A 72 12.71 6.59 -7.86
C VAL A 72 13.46 5.58 -8.69
N ALA A 73 12.73 4.69 -9.35
CA ALA A 73 13.29 3.70 -10.27
C ALA A 73 12.49 3.69 -11.58
N ALA A 74 13.13 4.08 -12.68
CA ALA A 74 12.56 3.89 -14.00
C ALA A 74 12.66 2.42 -14.43
N GLY A 75 11.61 1.92 -15.04
CA GLY A 75 11.55 0.57 -15.58
C GLY A 75 10.59 0.49 -16.76
N PRO A 76 10.73 -0.52 -17.65
CA PRO A 76 9.79 -0.69 -18.74
C PRO A 76 8.39 -1.03 -18.23
N ASP A 77 7.37 -0.48 -18.85
CA ASP A 77 5.96 -0.79 -18.61
C ASP A 77 5.54 -2.15 -19.22
N VAL A 78 6.32 -2.61 -20.21
CA VAL A 78 6.06 -3.86 -20.94
C VAL A 78 7.10 -4.93 -20.61
N ASP A 79 6.63 -6.11 -20.19
CA ASP A 79 7.48 -7.30 -20.03
C ASP A 79 7.63 -8.02 -21.38
N VAL A 80 8.69 -7.67 -22.12
CA VAL A 80 9.01 -8.26 -23.45
C VAL A 80 9.18 -9.78 -23.37
N ILE A 81 9.76 -10.29 -22.25
CA ILE A 81 9.94 -11.74 -22.05
C ILE A 81 8.57 -12.42 -21.93
N ALA A 82 7.66 -11.86 -21.12
CA ALA A 82 6.31 -12.39 -20.98
C ALA A 82 5.56 -12.41 -22.31
N ASN A 83 5.65 -11.32 -23.07
CA ASN A 83 5.02 -11.22 -24.39
C ASN A 83 5.61 -12.22 -25.40
N THR A 84 6.90 -12.48 -25.33
CA THR A 84 7.54 -13.49 -26.18
C THR A 84 7.12 -14.91 -25.79
N LEU A 85 7.07 -15.20 -24.48
CA LEU A 85 6.62 -16.50 -23.99
C LEU A 85 5.17 -16.82 -24.43
N ARG A 86 4.26 -15.83 -24.37
CA ARG A 86 2.86 -15.99 -24.82
C ARG A 86 2.74 -16.31 -26.33
N LYS A 87 3.74 -15.93 -27.15
CA LYS A 87 3.72 -16.24 -28.58
C LYS A 87 4.16 -17.66 -28.91
N VAL A 88 4.93 -18.29 -28.00
CA VAL A 88 5.61 -19.58 -28.29
C VAL A 88 5.18 -20.72 -27.36
N LEU A 89 4.51 -20.43 -26.26
CA LEU A 89 4.05 -21.40 -25.27
C LEU A 89 2.54 -21.31 -25.06
N PRO A 90 1.88 -22.40 -24.61
CA PRO A 90 0.50 -22.34 -24.15
C PRO A 90 0.33 -21.30 -23.04
N ASP A 91 -0.80 -20.60 -23.00
CA ASP A 91 -1.04 -19.48 -22.09
C ASP A 91 -0.79 -19.81 -20.62
N SER A 92 -1.21 -20.99 -20.15
CA SER A 92 -1.00 -21.44 -18.78
C SER A 92 0.48 -21.57 -18.45
N VAL A 93 1.28 -22.15 -19.36
CA VAL A 93 2.72 -22.33 -19.17
C VAL A 93 3.45 -20.99 -19.22
N ALA A 94 3.09 -20.13 -20.19
CA ALA A 94 3.63 -18.79 -20.30
C ALA A 94 3.35 -17.97 -19.04
N TYR A 95 2.13 -18.07 -18.49
CA TYR A 95 1.75 -17.45 -17.23
C TYR A 95 2.59 -17.94 -16.05
N ASP A 96 2.71 -19.25 -15.87
CA ASP A 96 3.42 -19.85 -14.74
C ASP A 96 4.91 -19.49 -14.77
N VAL A 97 5.55 -19.58 -15.94
CA VAL A 97 6.96 -19.20 -16.12
C VAL A 97 7.17 -17.72 -15.86
N THR A 98 6.32 -16.86 -16.39
CA THR A 98 6.39 -15.41 -16.18
C THR A 98 6.21 -15.07 -14.70
N ARG A 99 5.20 -15.64 -14.05
CA ARG A 99 4.93 -15.46 -12.62
C ARG A 99 6.12 -15.90 -11.77
N TRP A 100 6.66 -17.08 -12.06
CA TRP A 100 7.84 -17.60 -11.36
C TRP A 100 9.05 -16.66 -11.54
N LYS A 101 9.36 -16.29 -12.77
CA LYS A 101 10.48 -15.37 -13.10
C LYS A 101 10.33 -14.05 -12.34
N ASN A 102 9.18 -13.38 -12.47
CA ASN A 102 8.98 -12.07 -11.88
C ASN A 102 9.00 -12.13 -10.34
N THR A 103 8.39 -13.15 -9.75
CA THR A 103 8.44 -13.36 -8.28
C THR A 103 9.86 -13.57 -7.78
N LYS A 104 10.64 -14.42 -8.46
CA LYS A 104 12.03 -14.70 -8.06
C LYS A 104 12.94 -13.49 -8.25
N LEU A 105 12.81 -12.79 -9.36
CA LEU A 105 13.58 -11.58 -9.63
C LEU A 105 13.28 -10.49 -8.59
N GLN A 106 12.01 -10.23 -8.30
CA GLN A 106 11.62 -9.22 -7.32
C GLN A 106 12.15 -9.55 -5.92
N GLN A 107 11.99 -10.81 -5.47
CA GLN A 107 12.54 -11.25 -4.18
C GLN A 107 14.08 -11.13 -4.12
N PHE A 108 14.75 -11.52 -5.20
CA PHE A 108 16.21 -11.43 -5.27
C PHE A 108 16.67 -9.97 -5.20
N MET A 109 16.05 -9.08 -5.97
CA MET A 109 16.40 -7.64 -5.98
C MET A 109 16.13 -7.01 -4.61
N TYR A 110 14.99 -7.29 -4.00
CA TYR A 110 14.67 -6.81 -2.66
C TYR A 110 15.70 -7.25 -1.62
N LYS A 111 15.99 -8.57 -1.55
CA LYS A 111 16.97 -9.12 -0.59
C LYS A 111 18.37 -8.54 -0.81
N ARG A 112 18.78 -8.37 -2.07
CA ARG A 112 20.09 -7.79 -2.43
C ARG A 112 20.19 -6.31 -2.02
N MET A 113 19.13 -5.53 -2.24
CA MET A 113 19.09 -4.12 -1.84
C MET A 113 19.10 -3.97 -0.32
N ARG A 114 18.34 -4.80 0.42
CA ARG A 114 18.33 -4.80 1.89
C ARG A 114 19.66 -5.25 2.49
N ALA A 115 20.34 -6.19 1.85
CA ALA A 115 21.65 -6.68 2.32
C ALA A 115 22.80 -5.68 2.09
N ASN A 116 22.66 -4.77 1.11
CA ASN A 116 23.70 -3.80 0.75
C ASN A 116 23.06 -2.43 0.47
N PRO A 117 22.54 -1.73 1.47
CA PRO A 117 21.73 -0.51 1.29
C PRO A 117 22.52 0.62 0.61
N ASP A 118 23.80 0.82 0.94
CA ASP A 118 24.62 1.88 0.36
C ASP A 118 24.88 1.65 -1.15
N LYS A 119 25.15 0.40 -1.54
CA LYS A 119 25.28 0.06 -2.95
C LYS A 119 23.95 0.19 -3.70
N ALA A 120 22.85 -0.16 -3.06
CA ALA A 120 21.52 0.01 -3.61
C ALA A 120 21.19 1.50 -3.79
N LYS A 121 21.48 2.34 -2.80
CA LYS A 121 21.33 3.80 -2.86
C LYS A 121 22.16 4.35 -4.04
N SER A 122 23.45 4.04 -4.08
CA SER A 122 24.33 4.51 -5.15
C SER A 122 23.85 4.07 -6.54
N TYR A 123 23.33 2.85 -6.66
CA TYR A 123 22.77 2.33 -7.92
C TYR A 123 21.51 3.09 -8.33
N LEU A 124 20.56 3.29 -7.41
CA LEU A 124 19.29 3.98 -7.70
C LEU A 124 19.53 5.45 -8.07
N VAL A 125 20.29 6.18 -7.25
CA VAL A 125 20.63 7.59 -7.49
C VAL A 125 21.44 7.74 -8.77
N GLY A 126 22.40 6.83 -9.02
CA GLY A 126 23.18 6.84 -10.26
C GLY A 126 22.35 6.66 -11.53
N ARG A 127 21.25 5.88 -11.45
CA ARG A 127 20.30 5.76 -12.58
C ARG A 127 19.54 7.05 -12.84
N VAL A 128 19.11 7.74 -11.79
CA VAL A 128 18.45 9.06 -11.91
C VAL A 128 19.43 10.07 -12.53
N ARG A 129 20.68 10.13 -12.03
CA ARG A 129 21.72 11.01 -12.55
C ARG A 129 22.01 10.75 -14.03
N LYS A 130 21.97 9.46 -14.44
CA LYS A 130 22.10 9.11 -15.87
C LYS A 130 20.91 9.58 -16.71
N ALA A 131 19.69 9.56 -16.14
CA ALA A 131 18.48 9.96 -16.86
C ALA A 131 18.35 11.48 -17.02
N LEU A 132 18.71 12.24 -15.98
CA LEU A 132 18.57 13.71 -15.96
C LEU A 132 19.81 14.48 -16.44
N GLY A 133 20.96 13.80 -16.56
CA GLY A 133 22.22 14.41 -17.00
C GLY A 133 23.04 15.01 -15.86
N PRO A 134 24.27 15.50 -16.19
CA PRO A 134 25.25 15.95 -15.21
C PRO A 134 24.90 17.31 -14.57
N ASP A 135 24.13 18.13 -15.25
CA ASP A 135 23.83 19.51 -14.81
C ASP A 135 22.61 19.58 -13.86
N TYR A 136 21.89 18.47 -13.68
CA TYR A 136 20.73 18.42 -12.78
C TYR A 136 21.17 18.10 -11.35
N ASP A 137 20.62 18.86 -10.36
CA ASP A 137 20.91 18.66 -8.94
C ASP A 137 20.17 17.44 -8.35
N VAL A 138 20.68 16.25 -8.70
CA VAL A 138 20.16 14.98 -8.20
C VAL A 138 20.38 14.81 -6.69
N ASP A 139 21.40 15.45 -6.15
CA ASP A 139 21.72 15.32 -4.73
C ASP A 139 20.64 15.96 -3.85
N THR A 140 20.15 17.13 -4.24
CA THR A 140 19.04 17.80 -3.54
C THR A 140 17.69 17.13 -3.81
N HIS A 141 17.41 16.77 -5.08
CA HIS A 141 16.04 16.43 -5.48
C HIS A 141 15.72 14.92 -5.49
N PHE A 142 16.74 14.06 -5.59
CA PHE A 142 16.54 12.60 -5.76
C PHE A 142 17.45 11.74 -4.89
N THR A 143 18.07 12.31 -3.84
CA THR A 143 18.94 11.55 -2.93
C THR A 143 18.35 11.49 -1.51
N PRO A 144 17.50 10.48 -1.22
CA PRO A 144 16.91 10.30 0.10
C PRO A 144 17.95 10.09 1.20
N THR A 145 17.62 10.50 2.43
CA THR A 145 18.46 10.29 3.62
C THR A 145 18.31 8.91 4.24
N TYR A 146 17.24 8.18 3.93
CA TYR A 146 16.94 6.85 4.45
C TYR A 146 17.46 5.74 3.50
N ALA A 147 17.49 4.50 3.98
CA ALA A 147 17.91 3.36 3.15
C ALA A 147 16.80 2.89 2.19
N PRO A 148 17.15 2.34 1.01
CA PRO A 148 16.16 1.76 0.11
C PRO A 148 15.29 0.71 0.80
N TRP A 149 13.96 0.80 0.60
CA TRP A 149 12.93 -0.03 1.23
C TRP A 149 12.61 0.25 2.71
N ASP A 150 13.20 1.26 3.34
CA ASP A 150 12.67 1.78 4.61
C ASP A 150 11.35 2.52 4.38
N GLN A 151 11.22 3.12 3.19
CA GLN A 151 9.97 3.63 2.65
C GLN A 151 9.74 3.04 1.25
N ARG A 152 8.60 3.33 0.65
CA ARG A 152 8.31 2.82 -0.69
C ARG A 152 9.28 3.35 -1.74
N LEU A 153 9.73 2.46 -2.62
CA LEU A 153 10.41 2.81 -3.85
C LEU A 153 9.36 3.14 -4.91
N CYS A 154 9.38 4.35 -5.46
CA CYS A 154 8.47 4.75 -6.53
C CYS A 154 8.96 4.25 -7.88
N LEU A 155 8.07 3.60 -8.63
CA LEU A 155 8.33 3.16 -10.00
C LEU A 155 7.82 4.22 -10.98
N VAL A 156 8.65 4.57 -11.96
CA VAL A 156 8.33 5.51 -13.04
C VAL A 156 8.36 4.72 -14.35
N PRO A 157 7.18 4.45 -14.96
CA PRO A 157 7.11 3.71 -16.20
C PRO A 157 7.89 4.43 -17.31
N ASN A 158 8.74 3.69 -18.02
CA ASN A 158 9.58 4.19 -19.10
C ASN A 158 10.46 5.40 -18.80
N GLY A 159 10.35 6.00 -17.61
CA GLY A 159 11.08 7.22 -17.23
C GLY A 159 10.33 8.50 -17.55
N ASP A 160 9.02 8.46 -17.75
CA ASP A 160 8.15 9.59 -18.15
C ASP A 160 8.35 10.85 -17.31
N LEU A 161 8.52 10.74 -15.99
CA LEU A 161 8.86 11.87 -15.13
C LEU A 161 10.18 12.54 -15.54
N PHE A 162 11.20 11.74 -15.85
CA PHE A 162 12.51 12.28 -16.27
C PHE A 162 12.42 12.94 -17.64
N ASP A 163 11.60 12.37 -18.53
CA ASP A 163 11.36 12.95 -19.86
C ASP A 163 10.66 14.30 -19.74
N ALA A 164 9.66 14.44 -18.87
CA ALA A 164 8.99 15.72 -18.61
C ALA A 164 9.95 16.77 -18.01
N ILE A 165 10.83 16.37 -17.08
CA ILE A 165 11.87 17.26 -16.51
C ILE A 165 12.86 17.69 -17.59
N ASN A 166 13.36 16.77 -18.40
CA ASN A 166 14.31 17.06 -19.48
C ASN A 166 13.70 17.95 -20.58
N ALA A 167 12.40 17.79 -20.84
CA ALA A 167 11.66 18.65 -21.77
C ALA A 167 11.37 20.06 -21.20
N GLY A 168 11.59 20.28 -19.91
CA GLY A 168 11.31 21.56 -19.24
C GLY A 168 9.82 21.79 -18.96
N THR A 169 8.95 20.80 -19.19
CA THR A 169 7.51 20.87 -18.87
C THR A 169 7.21 20.55 -17.42
N ALA A 170 8.16 19.93 -16.70
CA ALA A 170 8.09 19.72 -15.27
C ALA A 170 9.38 20.12 -14.56
N SER A 171 9.27 20.46 -13.28
CA SER A 171 10.42 20.73 -12.38
C SER A 171 10.19 20.11 -10.99
N VAL A 172 11.28 19.97 -10.24
CA VAL A 172 11.23 19.49 -8.85
C VAL A 172 11.81 20.56 -7.93
N VAL A 173 11.06 20.90 -6.90
CA VAL A 173 11.50 21.79 -5.82
C VAL A 173 11.52 20.99 -4.52
N THR A 174 12.64 21.01 -3.80
CA THR A 174 12.80 20.34 -2.51
C THR A 174 12.94 21.40 -1.43
N ASP A 175 11.82 21.71 -0.77
CA ASP A 175 11.75 22.74 0.26
C ASP A 175 10.53 22.54 1.16
N ARG A 176 10.43 23.37 2.20
CA ARG A 176 9.30 23.39 3.13
C ARG A 176 8.38 24.56 2.81
N ILE A 177 7.10 24.31 2.95
CA ILE A 177 6.04 25.32 2.80
C ILE A 177 6.00 26.15 4.07
N VAL A 178 6.07 27.47 3.93
CA VAL A 178 5.84 28.42 5.00
C VAL A 178 4.38 28.81 5.06
N THR A 179 3.82 29.28 3.95
CA THR A 179 2.42 29.70 3.86
C THR A 179 1.94 29.67 2.41
N PHE A 180 0.63 29.61 2.23
CA PHE A 180 0.00 29.93 0.95
C PHE A 180 -0.38 31.41 0.95
N ASP A 181 -0.30 32.03 -0.21
CA ASP A 181 -0.82 33.37 -0.45
C ASP A 181 -1.86 33.34 -1.58
N GLU A 182 -2.21 34.51 -2.09
CA GLU A 182 -3.24 34.65 -3.12
C GLU A 182 -2.83 34.04 -4.46
N THR A 183 -1.54 33.91 -4.74
CA THR A 183 -0.98 33.54 -6.04
C THR A 183 -0.17 32.23 -6.04
N GLY A 184 0.08 31.64 -4.86
CA GLY A 184 0.89 30.41 -4.79
C GLY A 184 1.37 30.03 -3.40
N ILE A 185 2.63 29.65 -3.31
CA ILE A 185 3.23 29.06 -2.10
C ILE A 185 4.57 29.74 -1.80
N GLU A 186 4.70 30.29 -0.59
CA GLU A 186 5.98 30.77 -0.04
C GLU A 186 6.76 29.59 0.60
N LEU A 187 8.05 29.52 0.32
CA LEU A 187 8.96 28.49 0.79
C LEU A 187 9.93 28.98 1.87
N GLU A 188 10.52 28.05 2.62
CA GLU A 188 11.48 28.35 3.69
C GLU A 188 12.77 29.00 3.13
N SER A 189 13.15 28.71 1.90
CA SER A 189 14.25 29.36 1.18
C SER A 189 14.01 30.85 0.93
N GLY A 190 12.79 31.31 0.98
CA GLY A 190 12.35 32.62 0.54
C GLY A 190 11.88 32.66 -0.91
N ASP A 191 11.93 31.53 -1.62
CA ASP A 191 11.38 31.44 -2.97
C ASP A 191 9.84 31.37 -2.93
N HIS A 192 9.21 31.79 -4.04
CA HIS A 192 7.78 31.71 -4.23
C HIS A 192 7.44 30.84 -5.45
N LEU A 193 6.49 29.94 -5.29
CA LEU A 193 5.96 29.11 -6.38
C LEU A 193 4.60 29.64 -6.81
N ASP A 194 4.57 30.33 -7.93
CA ASP A 194 3.31 30.70 -8.56
C ASP A 194 2.52 29.49 -9.00
N ALA A 195 1.23 29.48 -8.73
CA ALA A 195 0.32 28.41 -9.12
C ALA A 195 -1.04 28.93 -9.54
N ASP A 196 -1.65 28.29 -10.50
CA ASP A 196 -3.05 28.43 -10.85
C ASP A 196 -3.87 27.29 -10.21
N ILE A 197 -3.23 26.11 -10.03
CA ILE A 197 -3.79 24.93 -9.38
C ILE A 197 -2.76 24.33 -8.44
N ILE A 198 -3.19 23.97 -7.22
CA ILE A 198 -2.39 23.25 -6.25
C ILE A 198 -3.00 21.87 -6.01
N VAL A 199 -2.22 20.80 -6.25
CA VAL A 199 -2.63 19.42 -6.02
C VAL A 199 -1.96 18.89 -4.76
N THR A 200 -2.74 18.59 -3.72
CA THR A 200 -2.23 18.07 -2.43
C THR A 200 -2.05 16.55 -2.49
N ALA A 201 -1.00 16.08 -3.18
CA ALA A 201 -0.62 14.66 -3.24
C ALA A 201 0.13 14.21 -1.96
N THR A 202 -0.35 14.66 -0.81
CA THR A 202 0.29 14.55 0.51
C THR A 202 0.02 13.23 1.23
N GLY A 203 -0.66 12.31 0.57
CA GLY A 203 -0.84 10.93 1.00
C GLY A 203 -2.29 10.58 1.33
N LEU A 204 -2.45 9.32 1.70
CA LEU A 204 -3.74 8.73 2.00
C LEU A 204 -3.89 8.53 3.51
N GLU A 205 -5.12 8.38 3.97
CA GLU A 205 -5.41 7.95 5.33
C GLU A 205 -5.67 6.45 5.37
N MET A 206 -4.85 5.73 6.13
CA MET A 206 -5.05 4.29 6.30
C MET A 206 -6.16 4.02 7.30
N VAL A 207 -7.04 3.08 6.94
CA VAL A 207 -8.17 2.64 7.74
C VAL A 207 -8.24 1.11 7.77
N THR A 208 -8.77 0.55 8.84
CA THR A 208 -8.95 -0.89 8.96
C THR A 208 -10.24 -1.30 8.24
N LEU A 209 -10.14 -2.30 7.36
CA LEU A 209 -11.27 -2.96 6.68
C LEU A 209 -12.31 -2.00 6.08
N GLY A 210 -11.88 -0.86 5.54
CA GLY A 210 -12.75 0.07 4.84
C GLY A 210 -13.71 0.84 5.74
N GLU A 211 -13.38 1.01 7.03
CA GLU A 211 -14.22 1.70 8.03
C GLU A 211 -15.57 1.02 8.26
N VAL A 212 -15.65 -0.32 8.04
CA VAL A 212 -16.83 -1.11 8.36
C VAL A 212 -16.87 -1.36 9.87
N ASP A 213 -18.01 -1.13 10.48
CA ASP A 213 -18.26 -1.46 11.88
C ASP A 213 -18.50 -2.97 12.02
N PHE A 214 -17.73 -3.62 12.87
CA PHE A 214 -17.88 -5.04 13.18
C PHE A 214 -18.42 -5.19 14.60
N VAL A 215 -19.40 -6.07 14.76
CA VAL A 215 -20.00 -6.41 16.05
C VAL A 215 -19.98 -7.93 16.19
N VAL A 216 -19.47 -8.44 17.30
CA VAL A 216 -19.43 -9.86 17.64
C VAL A 216 -20.18 -10.05 18.97
N ASP A 217 -21.23 -10.87 18.96
CA ASP A 217 -22.07 -11.15 20.15
C ASP A 217 -22.61 -9.88 20.85
N GLY A 218 -22.89 -8.84 20.06
CA GLY A 218 -23.40 -7.55 20.56
C GLY A 218 -22.33 -6.54 20.95
N GLU A 219 -21.05 -6.93 20.97
CA GLU A 219 -19.95 -6.06 21.34
C GLU A 219 -19.19 -5.54 20.11
N PRO A 220 -18.89 -4.23 20.02
CA PRO A 220 -18.10 -3.66 18.93
C PRO A 220 -16.68 -4.22 18.94
N VAL A 221 -16.14 -4.50 17.76
CA VAL A 221 -14.75 -4.94 17.58
C VAL A 221 -13.83 -3.74 17.41
N ASP A 222 -12.93 -3.53 18.37
CA ASP A 222 -11.79 -2.61 18.22
C ASP A 222 -10.59 -3.37 17.64
N PHE A 223 -10.35 -3.21 16.34
CA PHE A 223 -9.23 -3.88 15.67
C PHE A 223 -7.87 -3.50 16.24
N ALA A 224 -7.70 -2.32 16.85
CA ALA A 224 -6.45 -1.91 17.50
C ALA A 224 -6.10 -2.80 18.70
N GLN A 225 -7.08 -3.48 19.31
CA GLN A 225 -6.85 -4.42 20.39
C GLN A 225 -6.63 -5.85 19.91
N THR A 226 -6.86 -6.15 18.64
CA THR A 226 -6.71 -7.49 18.08
C THR A 226 -5.27 -7.81 17.69
N TRP A 227 -4.98 -9.10 17.58
CA TRP A 227 -3.71 -9.62 17.07
C TRP A 227 -3.90 -10.23 15.68
N SER A 228 -3.00 -9.92 14.79
CA SER A 228 -3.04 -10.40 13.41
C SER A 228 -2.57 -11.85 13.34
N TYR A 229 -3.49 -12.77 13.07
CA TYR A 229 -3.20 -14.19 12.85
C TYR A 229 -2.76 -14.42 11.41
N LYS A 230 -1.53 -14.90 11.23
CA LYS A 230 -0.90 -15.14 9.90
C LYS A 230 -1.06 -13.95 8.92
N GLY A 231 -1.38 -12.76 9.43
CA GLY A 231 -1.58 -11.54 8.64
C GLY A 231 -2.84 -11.53 7.76
N PHE A 232 -3.87 -12.35 8.06
CA PHE A 232 -5.13 -12.37 7.30
C PHE A 232 -6.40 -12.47 8.15
N ALA A 233 -6.30 -12.91 9.40
CA ALA A 233 -7.40 -12.96 10.36
C ALA A 233 -7.00 -12.27 11.66
N TYR A 234 -7.92 -12.09 12.58
CA TYR A 234 -7.71 -11.29 13.79
C TYR A 234 -8.18 -12.04 15.02
N SER A 235 -7.43 -11.91 16.14
CA SER A 235 -7.80 -12.59 17.39
C SER A 235 -9.22 -12.23 17.82
N ASP A 236 -9.95 -13.23 18.27
CA ASP A 236 -11.32 -13.13 18.80
C ASP A 236 -12.38 -12.65 17.80
N VAL A 237 -12.04 -12.51 16.52
CA VAL A 237 -13.00 -12.18 15.46
C VAL A 237 -13.31 -13.44 14.65
N PRO A 238 -14.53 -14.00 14.78
CA PRO A 238 -14.91 -15.24 14.12
C PRO A 238 -15.14 -15.05 12.60
N ASN A 239 -14.84 -16.09 11.82
CA ASN A 239 -15.20 -16.20 10.40
C ASN A 239 -14.75 -15.05 9.51
N LEU A 240 -13.75 -14.27 9.94
CA LEU A 240 -13.24 -13.13 9.18
C LEU A 240 -11.89 -13.48 8.53
N ALA A 241 -11.84 -13.42 7.21
CA ALA A 241 -10.62 -13.48 6.43
C ALA A 241 -10.45 -12.18 5.65
N SER A 242 -9.31 -11.53 5.80
CA SER A 242 -8.99 -10.30 5.09
C SER A 242 -7.69 -10.44 4.29
N THR A 243 -7.56 -9.69 3.21
CA THR A 243 -6.33 -9.69 2.42
C THR A 243 -5.57 -8.40 2.65
N PHE A 244 -4.36 -8.53 3.18
CA PHE A 244 -3.36 -7.48 3.19
C PHE A 244 -2.13 -7.97 2.42
N GLY A 245 -1.73 -7.26 1.37
CA GLY A 245 -0.66 -7.71 0.47
C GLY A 245 0.74 -7.49 1.01
N TYR A 246 1.71 -7.64 0.12
CA TYR A 246 3.12 -7.36 0.43
C TYR A 246 3.44 -5.89 0.21
N VAL A 247 4.30 -5.35 1.06
CA VAL A 247 4.89 -4.03 0.83
C VAL A 247 6.05 -4.07 -0.17
N ASN A 248 6.64 -5.25 -0.36
CA ASN A 248 7.84 -5.50 -1.16
C ASN A 248 7.60 -6.43 -2.35
N ALA A 249 6.36 -6.79 -2.64
CA ALA A 249 5.96 -7.67 -3.74
C ALA A 249 4.53 -7.36 -4.21
N SER A 250 4.09 -8.01 -5.29
CA SER A 250 2.71 -7.89 -5.78
C SER A 250 1.71 -8.37 -4.72
N TRP A 251 0.66 -7.59 -4.51
CA TRP A 251 -0.44 -7.93 -3.60
C TRP A 251 -1.18 -9.21 -4.01
N THR A 252 -1.30 -9.45 -5.32
CA THR A 252 -1.98 -10.63 -5.86
C THR A 252 -1.32 -11.95 -5.41
N LEU A 253 -0.01 -11.94 -5.15
CA LEU A 253 0.69 -13.11 -4.65
C LEU A 253 0.16 -13.56 -3.28
N ARG A 254 -0.13 -12.61 -2.40
CA ARG A 254 -0.65 -12.92 -1.07
C ARG A 254 -2.15 -13.18 -1.10
N ALA A 255 -2.90 -12.44 -1.91
CA ALA A 255 -4.33 -12.68 -2.11
C ALA A 255 -4.60 -14.12 -2.55
N ASP A 256 -3.84 -14.65 -3.52
CA ASP A 256 -3.91 -16.04 -3.99
C ASP A 256 -3.63 -17.06 -2.86
N LEU A 257 -2.64 -16.78 -2.02
CA LEU A 257 -2.31 -17.64 -0.88
C LEU A 257 -3.39 -17.62 0.19
N ILE A 258 -3.92 -16.46 0.52
CA ILE A 258 -5.01 -16.30 1.51
C ILE A 258 -6.27 -16.97 1.00
N ALA A 259 -6.65 -16.76 -0.27
CA ALA A 259 -7.81 -17.45 -0.87
C ALA A 259 -7.66 -18.97 -0.80
N THR A 260 -6.47 -19.50 -1.15
CA THR A 260 -6.19 -20.94 -1.04
C THR A 260 -6.34 -21.43 0.40
N TYR A 261 -5.84 -20.68 1.38
CA TYR A 261 -5.93 -21.07 2.80
C TYR A 261 -7.36 -20.98 3.31
N THR A 262 -8.12 -19.96 2.91
CA THR A 262 -9.54 -19.82 3.25
C THR A 262 -10.36 -21.00 2.73
N CYS A 263 -10.11 -21.45 1.48
CA CYS A 263 -10.74 -22.67 0.96
C CYS A 263 -10.39 -23.92 1.80
N ARG A 264 -9.13 -24.04 2.26
CA ARG A 264 -8.72 -25.13 3.16
C ARG A 264 -9.42 -25.08 4.51
N LEU A 265 -9.61 -23.85 5.07
CA LEU A 265 -10.39 -23.65 6.29
C LEU A 265 -11.84 -24.10 6.10
N LEU A 266 -12.50 -23.66 5.04
CA LEU A 266 -13.89 -24.04 4.73
C LEU A 266 -14.05 -25.57 4.55
N ASN A 267 -13.13 -26.20 3.84
CA ASN A 267 -13.14 -27.67 3.69
C ASN A 267 -13.00 -28.36 5.05
N HIS A 268 -12.06 -27.93 5.89
CA HIS A 268 -11.86 -28.47 7.23
C HIS A 268 -13.12 -28.28 8.10
N MET A 269 -13.73 -27.09 8.07
CA MET A 269 -14.98 -26.82 8.79
C MET A 269 -16.11 -27.74 8.32
N THR A 270 -16.21 -28.00 7.01
CA THR A 270 -17.18 -28.96 6.46
C THR A 270 -16.92 -30.37 6.95
N GLU A 271 -15.67 -30.84 6.90
CA GLU A 271 -15.26 -32.17 7.32
C GLU A 271 -15.46 -32.43 8.83
N THR A 272 -15.28 -31.37 9.64
CA THR A 272 -15.42 -31.44 11.10
C THR A 272 -16.80 -31.04 11.61
N HIS A 273 -17.74 -30.71 10.72
CA HIS A 273 -19.08 -30.22 11.05
C HIS A 273 -19.05 -29.01 12.01
N THR A 274 -18.12 -28.08 11.75
CA THR A 274 -18.00 -26.83 12.49
C THR A 274 -18.42 -25.64 11.62
N GLU A 275 -18.96 -24.61 12.21
CA GLU A 275 -19.53 -23.44 11.51
C GLU A 275 -18.80 -22.15 11.86
N ILE A 276 -18.01 -22.16 12.93
CA ILE A 276 -17.26 -21.00 13.41
C ILE A 276 -15.79 -21.36 13.51
N CYS A 277 -14.94 -20.53 12.93
CA CYS A 277 -13.49 -20.57 13.14
C CYS A 277 -13.00 -19.21 13.68
N THR A 278 -12.28 -19.24 14.80
CA THR A 278 -11.83 -18.05 15.51
C THR A 278 -10.38 -18.19 15.94
N PRO A 279 -9.45 -17.32 15.52
CA PRO A 279 -8.11 -17.31 16.07
C PRO A 279 -8.14 -16.88 17.54
N ARG A 280 -7.55 -17.64 18.45
CA ARG A 280 -7.48 -17.28 19.86
C ARG A 280 -6.06 -17.38 20.40
N LEU A 281 -5.71 -16.39 21.25
CA LEU A 281 -4.43 -16.41 21.96
C LEU A 281 -4.36 -17.60 22.90
N ARG A 282 -3.23 -18.32 22.87
CA ARG A 282 -2.94 -19.40 23.81
C ARG A 282 -2.37 -18.83 25.11
N PRO A 283 -2.43 -19.52 26.22
CA PRO A 283 -1.75 -19.11 27.46
C PRO A 283 -0.25 -18.80 27.27
N SER A 284 0.41 -19.54 26.39
CA SER A 284 1.80 -19.30 26.00
C SER A 284 2.05 -18.00 25.25
N ASP A 285 1.02 -17.41 24.67
CA ASP A 285 1.11 -16.15 23.92
C ASP A 285 1.00 -14.93 24.83
N ALA A 286 0.65 -15.10 26.14
CA ALA A 286 0.50 -13.99 27.10
C ALA A 286 1.76 -13.13 27.28
N SER A 287 2.95 -13.72 27.04
CA SER A 287 4.25 -13.01 27.11
C SER A 287 4.70 -12.43 25.76
N MET A 288 3.84 -12.45 24.75
CA MET A 288 4.17 -11.99 23.41
C MET A 288 4.34 -10.47 23.38
N VAL A 289 5.41 -10.01 22.72
CA VAL A 289 5.68 -8.58 22.55
C VAL A 289 4.86 -8.02 21.41
N ALA A 290 4.02 -7.03 21.69
CA ALA A 290 3.23 -6.36 20.68
C ALA A 290 4.10 -5.47 19.80
N ARG A 291 3.89 -5.55 18.50
CA ARG A 291 4.52 -4.71 17.48
C ARG A 291 3.47 -4.18 16.49
N PRO A 292 3.70 -3.02 15.86
CA PRO A 292 2.83 -2.55 14.78
C PRO A 292 2.74 -3.56 13.65
N MET A 293 1.59 -3.68 13.01
CA MET A 293 1.37 -4.62 11.88
C MET A 293 2.36 -4.42 10.73
N LEU A 294 2.85 -3.20 10.52
CA LEU A 294 3.80 -2.81 9.46
C LEU A 294 5.06 -2.17 10.06
N ASP A 295 5.67 -2.81 11.05
CA ASP A 295 6.82 -2.29 11.81
C ASP A 295 8.10 -2.05 10.99
N HIS A 296 8.18 -2.60 9.78
CA HIS A 296 9.30 -2.43 8.87
C HIS A 296 9.16 -1.27 7.88
N LEU A 297 8.04 -0.54 7.91
CA LEU A 297 7.82 0.66 7.09
C LEU A 297 7.81 1.93 7.95
N THR A 298 8.68 2.87 7.60
CA THR A 298 8.77 4.17 8.29
C THR A 298 8.01 5.30 7.57
N SER A 299 7.23 4.99 6.56
CA SER A 299 6.41 5.98 5.83
C SER A 299 5.41 6.66 6.75
N GLY A 300 5.26 7.99 6.62
CA GLY A 300 4.44 8.80 7.52
C GLY A 300 2.97 8.34 7.63
N TYR A 301 2.36 7.90 6.54
CA TYR A 301 0.99 7.40 6.57
C TYR A 301 0.82 6.10 7.38
N VAL A 302 1.86 5.24 7.41
CA VAL A 302 1.87 4.03 8.24
C VAL A 302 2.01 4.39 9.71
N GLN A 303 2.93 5.33 10.03
CA GLN A 303 3.14 5.77 11.41
C GLN A 303 1.89 6.44 12.01
N ARG A 304 1.18 7.25 11.22
CA ARG A 304 -0.07 7.88 11.68
C ARG A 304 -1.19 6.89 11.96
N ALA A 305 -1.16 5.73 11.32
CA ALA A 305 -2.20 4.71 11.46
C ALA A 305 -1.83 3.59 12.46
N ALA A 306 -0.60 3.54 12.94
CA ALA A 306 -0.07 2.41 13.71
C ALA A 306 -0.95 2.01 14.90
N ASP A 307 -1.47 3.00 15.63
CA ASP A 307 -2.29 2.77 16.85
C ASP A 307 -3.74 2.36 16.54
N ARG A 308 -4.17 2.44 15.28
CA ARG A 308 -5.53 2.07 14.84
C ARG A 308 -5.59 0.69 14.17
N PHE A 309 -4.44 0.11 13.88
CA PHE A 309 -4.33 -1.18 13.21
C PHE A 309 -4.12 -2.32 14.20
N PRO A 310 -4.47 -3.56 13.81
CA PRO A 310 -4.17 -4.76 14.59
C PRO A 310 -2.68 -4.85 14.93
N LYS A 311 -2.38 -5.42 16.08
CA LYS A 311 -1.00 -5.71 16.51
C LYS A 311 -0.48 -6.98 15.83
N GLN A 312 0.82 -7.07 15.64
CA GLN A 312 1.46 -8.36 15.42
C GLN A 312 2.33 -8.73 16.62
N GLY A 313 2.61 -10.01 16.74
CA GLY A 313 3.49 -10.53 17.78
C GLY A 313 4.95 -10.63 17.34
N ASP A 314 5.73 -11.30 18.18
CA ASP A 314 7.13 -11.63 17.93
C ASP A 314 7.35 -13.08 17.48
N ARG A 315 6.27 -13.87 17.39
CA ARG A 315 6.30 -15.31 17.07
C ARG A 315 5.11 -15.77 16.24
N GLU A 316 5.27 -16.86 15.52
CA GLU A 316 4.19 -17.51 14.76
C GLU A 316 3.12 -18.10 15.71
N PRO A 317 1.85 -18.05 15.29
CA PRO A 317 1.31 -17.57 14.01
C PRO A 317 0.92 -16.07 14.01
N TRP A 318 1.32 -15.31 15.03
CA TRP A 318 0.95 -13.91 15.25
C TRP A 318 1.88 -12.90 14.58
N ILE A 319 2.75 -13.36 13.70
CA ILE A 319 3.67 -12.51 12.94
C ILE A 319 3.29 -12.47 11.47
N ASN A 320 3.47 -11.32 10.84
CA ASN A 320 3.36 -11.13 9.40
C ASN A 320 4.77 -11.05 8.78
N PRO A 321 5.32 -12.15 8.24
CA PRO A 321 6.73 -12.20 7.85
C PRO A 321 7.05 -11.36 6.60
N GLN A 322 6.05 -10.91 5.85
CA GLN A 322 6.22 -10.17 4.59
C GLN A 322 7.22 -10.85 3.62
N ASP A 323 7.26 -12.19 3.63
CA ASP A 323 8.10 -13.03 2.76
C ASP A 323 7.23 -14.07 2.05
N TYR A 324 7.11 -13.93 0.73
CA TYR A 324 6.29 -14.84 -0.09
C TYR A 324 6.70 -16.30 0.03
N GLY A 325 8.01 -16.59 0.20
CA GLY A 325 8.50 -17.97 0.34
C GLY A 325 8.01 -18.63 1.63
N LYS A 326 8.06 -17.90 2.76
CA LYS A 326 7.54 -18.34 4.05
C LYS A 326 6.02 -18.45 4.00
N ASP A 327 5.33 -17.44 3.52
CA ASP A 327 3.86 -17.42 3.41
C ASP A 327 3.36 -18.57 2.51
N ARG A 328 4.04 -18.84 1.38
CA ARG A 328 3.67 -19.95 0.51
C ARG A 328 3.77 -21.32 1.22
N LYS A 329 4.77 -21.52 2.07
CA LYS A 329 4.88 -22.73 2.89
C LYS A 329 3.75 -22.79 3.91
N MET A 330 3.57 -21.73 4.66
CA MET A 330 2.55 -21.59 5.72
C MET A 330 1.14 -21.82 5.17
N PHE A 331 0.71 -21.06 4.18
CA PHE A 331 -0.67 -21.12 3.68
C PHE A 331 -0.99 -22.38 2.88
N ARG A 332 -0.01 -23.02 2.21
CA ARG A 332 -0.27 -24.20 1.39
C ARG A 332 -0.01 -25.52 2.08
N LYS A 333 0.87 -25.57 3.08
CA LYS A 333 1.39 -26.83 3.63
C LYS A 333 1.11 -27.05 5.11
N GLU A 334 1.05 -25.97 5.90
CA GLU A 334 0.82 -26.11 7.33
C GLU A 334 -0.64 -26.46 7.63
N PRO A 335 -0.91 -27.21 8.72
CA PRO A 335 -2.28 -27.56 9.09
C PRO A 335 -3.11 -26.29 9.36
N VAL A 336 -4.41 -26.38 9.09
CA VAL A 336 -5.36 -25.31 9.41
C VAL A 336 -5.75 -25.37 10.89
N ASP A 337 -5.82 -26.56 11.45
CA ASP A 337 -5.94 -26.80 12.88
C ASP A 337 -4.53 -26.79 13.49
N ASP A 338 -4.11 -25.62 13.95
CA ASP A 338 -2.77 -25.37 14.52
C ASP A 338 -2.83 -25.08 16.04
N GLY A 339 -3.99 -25.35 16.66
CA GLY A 339 -4.24 -25.10 18.08
C GLY A 339 -4.43 -23.60 18.44
N VAL A 340 -4.35 -22.71 17.45
CA VAL A 340 -4.67 -21.27 17.56
C VAL A 340 -6.01 -20.97 16.90
N MET A 341 -6.21 -21.49 15.69
CA MET A 341 -7.51 -21.44 15.04
C MET A 341 -8.44 -22.45 15.74
N GLN A 342 -9.42 -21.94 16.46
CA GLN A 342 -10.41 -22.76 17.16
C GLN A 342 -11.66 -22.95 16.31
N PHE A 343 -12.17 -24.17 16.27
CA PHE A 343 -13.33 -24.54 15.48
C PHE A 343 -14.46 -24.94 16.41
N THR A 344 -15.65 -24.37 16.23
CA THR A 344 -16.85 -24.68 17.04
C THR A 344 -18.06 -24.90 16.15
N ALA A 345 -18.93 -25.80 16.57
CA ALA A 345 -20.26 -25.95 15.98
C ALA A 345 -21.22 -24.95 16.62
N VAL A 346 -22.17 -24.46 15.85
CA VAL A 346 -23.28 -23.67 16.43
C VAL A 346 -24.13 -24.62 17.28
N ARG A 347 -24.36 -24.27 18.53
CA ARG A 347 -25.29 -25.02 19.37
C ARG A 347 -26.69 -24.84 18.79
N SER A 348 -27.34 -25.95 18.47
CA SER A 348 -28.74 -25.97 17.98
C SER A 348 -29.78 -25.47 18.99
N ASP A 349 -29.33 -25.05 20.18
CA ASP A 349 -30.20 -24.71 21.32
C ASP A 349 -30.43 -23.19 21.48
N VAL A 350 -30.11 -22.35 20.50
CA VAL A 350 -30.54 -20.94 20.53
C VAL A 350 -31.98 -20.89 20.02
N PRO A 351 -32.97 -20.62 20.86
CA PRO A 351 -34.35 -20.45 20.41
C PRO A 351 -34.40 -19.22 19.51
N GLY A 352 -34.58 -19.42 18.20
CA GLY A 352 -34.72 -18.32 17.25
C GLY A 352 -33.83 -18.40 15.98
N ALA A 353 -32.98 -19.39 15.84
CA ALA A 353 -32.35 -19.65 14.55
C ALA A 353 -33.38 -20.27 13.59
N GLY A 354 -34.16 -19.42 12.94
CA GLY A 354 -35.17 -19.86 11.97
C GLY A 354 -34.51 -20.65 10.85
N GLN A 355 -35.08 -21.82 10.52
CA GLN A 355 -34.70 -22.59 9.36
C GLN A 355 -34.88 -21.70 8.12
N VAL A 356 -33.84 -21.61 7.31
CA VAL A 356 -33.91 -20.96 5.99
C VAL A 356 -34.24 -22.02 4.93
N ASP A 357 -35.11 -21.70 4.00
CA ASP A 357 -35.40 -22.54 2.85
C ASP A 357 -34.17 -22.62 1.88
N GLU A 358 -34.23 -23.50 0.91
CA GLU A 358 -33.18 -23.66 -0.12
C GLU A 358 -32.90 -22.37 -0.93
N ARG A 359 -33.64 -21.30 -0.69
CA ARG A 359 -33.48 -19.98 -1.32
C ARG A 359 -33.07 -18.89 -0.32
N GLY A 360 -32.64 -19.27 0.91
CA GLY A 360 -32.13 -18.34 1.93
C GLY A 360 -33.21 -17.48 2.62
N ARG A 361 -34.52 -17.87 2.60
CA ARG A 361 -35.58 -17.13 3.26
C ARG A 361 -35.90 -17.76 4.63
N GLN A 362 -36.04 -16.91 5.67
CA GLN A 362 -36.47 -17.36 6.98
C GLN A 362 -37.85 -18.03 6.90
N ILE A 363 -37.96 -19.25 7.38
CA ILE A 363 -39.22 -19.96 7.56
C ILE A 363 -39.72 -19.63 8.98
N ALA A 364 -40.85 -18.91 9.09
CA ALA A 364 -41.52 -18.74 10.34
C ALA A 364 -42.12 -20.09 10.79
N VAL A 365 -41.71 -20.59 11.95
CA VAL A 365 -42.34 -21.71 12.64
C VAL A 365 -43.28 -21.19 13.68
#